data_315624c221a4425213e0383af9d62ec0
#
_entry.id   315624c221a4425213e0383af9d62ec0
#
_cell.length_a   1.000
_cell.length_b   1.000
_cell.length_c   1.000
_cell.angle_alpha   90.00
_cell.angle_beta   90.00
_cell.angle_gamma   90.00
#
_symmetry.space_group_name_H-M   'P 1'
#
loop_
_entity.id
_entity.type
_entity.pdbx_description
1 polymer ?
#
loop_
_entity_poly.entity_id
_entity_poly.type
_entity_poly.pdbx_seq_one_letter_code
_entity_poly.pdbx_strand_id
1 'polypeptide(L)'
;MDTKKIIKDSYPSSEKIYIPGKLFPIQVGMRKINLTDTVTVENGKRIHTPNAPVYVYDTSGPYTDPDITVDIDKGLPRLRESWITARGDVERQDDITSKYGRARRDDPSLDPIRFKNTPLPYKAKPGHAITQMYYARQGIVTAEMEYVCLLYTSPSPR
;
A
#
# COMPACT_ATOMS: atom_id res chain seq x y z
N MET A 1 7.49 21.33 -12.63
CA MET A 1 8.04 20.10 -13.24
C MET A 1 6.94 19.07 -13.22
N ASP A 2 6.61 18.42 -14.32
CA ASP A 2 5.47 17.50 -14.38
C ASP A 2 5.87 16.14 -13.79
N THR A 3 5.35 15.82 -12.60
CA THR A 3 5.62 14.58 -11.88
C THR A 3 5.28 13.32 -12.70
N LYS A 4 4.19 13.37 -13.48
CA LYS A 4 3.77 12.27 -14.36
C LYS A 4 4.84 11.95 -15.41
N LYS A 5 5.45 13.00 -15.97
CA LYS A 5 6.53 12.86 -16.96
C LYS A 5 7.78 12.25 -16.33
N ILE A 6 8.18 12.73 -15.15
CA ILE A 6 9.35 12.22 -14.44
C ILE A 6 9.19 10.73 -14.13
N ILE A 7 8.03 10.31 -13.62
CA ILE A 7 7.75 8.90 -13.30
C ILE A 7 7.82 8.05 -14.57
N LYS A 8 7.22 8.50 -15.68
CA LYS A 8 7.23 7.78 -16.95
C LYS A 8 8.64 7.65 -17.52
N ASP A 9 9.43 8.72 -17.45
CA ASP A 9 10.81 8.72 -17.96
C ASP A 9 11.72 7.83 -17.10
N SER A 10 11.47 7.73 -15.79
CA SER A 10 12.22 6.86 -14.88
C SER A 10 11.88 5.37 -15.01
N TYR A 11 10.65 5.05 -15.44
CA TYR A 11 10.16 3.66 -15.56
C TYR A 11 9.44 3.43 -16.90
N PRO A 12 10.14 3.56 -18.03
CA PRO A 12 9.50 3.60 -19.36
C PRO A 12 8.80 2.29 -19.75
N SER A 13 9.26 1.15 -19.23
CA SER A 13 8.69 -0.16 -19.52
C SER A 13 7.65 -0.62 -18.51
N SER A 14 7.25 0.24 -17.55
CA SER A 14 6.28 -0.13 -16.54
C SER A 14 5.35 1.02 -16.19
N GLU A 15 4.15 0.64 -15.76
CA GLU A 15 3.13 1.58 -15.31
C GLU A 15 2.51 1.11 -13.98
N LYS A 16 2.10 2.07 -13.14
CA LYS A 16 1.33 1.79 -11.94
C LYS A 16 -0.14 1.60 -12.34
N ILE A 17 -0.74 0.52 -11.88
CA ILE A 17 -2.16 0.22 -12.05
C ILE A 17 -2.77 -0.11 -10.69
N TYR A 18 -4.09 -0.01 -10.60
CA TYR A 18 -4.83 -0.39 -9.40
C TYR A 18 -5.78 -1.53 -9.69
N ILE A 19 -5.74 -2.57 -8.85
CA ILE A 19 -6.69 -3.68 -8.88
C ILE A 19 -7.75 -3.40 -7.82
N PRO A 20 -9.02 -3.26 -8.21
CA PRO A 20 -10.11 -2.99 -7.26
C PRO A 20 -10.45 -4.25 -6.45
N GLY A 21 -10.88 -4.04 -5.20
CA GLY A 21 -11.51 -5.08 -4.38
C GLY A 21 -12.85 -5.51 -4.94
N LYS A 22 -13.29 -6.71 -4.55
CA LYS A 22 -14.60 -7.28 -4.93
C LYS A 22 -15.61 -7.18 -3.78
N LEU A 23 -15.13 -7.26 -2.53
CA LEU A 23 -15.95 -7.23 -1.32
C LEU A 23 -15.95 -5.85 -0.67
N PHE A 24 -14.83 -5.14 -0.75
CA PHE A 24 -14.64 -3.84 -0.12
C PHE A 24 -14.19 -2.79 -1.16
N PRO A 25 -14.47 -1.50 -0.92
CA PRO A 25 -14.02 -0.40 -1.78
C PRO A 25 -12.52 -0.11 -1.54
N ILE A 26 -11.69 -1.09 -1.82
CA ILE A 26 -10.24 -1.02 -1.69
C ILE A 26 -9.58 -1.10 -3.07
N GLN A 27 -8.34 -0.64 -3.15
CA GLN A 27 -7.52 -0.73 -4.35
C GLN A 27 -6.12 -1.18 -3.98
N VAL A 28 -5.59 -2.14 -4.74
CA VAL A 28 -4.24 -2.65 -4.58
C VAL A 28 -3.36 -2.11 -5.69
N GLY A 29 -2.34 -1.33 -5.35
CA GLY A 29 -1.36 -0.82 -6.31
C GLY A 29 -0.44 -1.93 -6.81
N MET A 30 -0.45 -2.12 -8.12
CA MET A 30 0.40 -3.07 -8.82
C MET A 30 1.25 -2.35 -9.86
N ARG A 31 2.40 -2.94 -10.19
CA ARG A 31 3.24 -2.52 -11.30
C ARG A 31 3.06 -3.47 -12.46
N LYS A 32 2.52 -2.99 -13.57
CA LYS A 32 2.46 -3.72 -14.83
C LYS A 32 3.77 -3.45 -15.58
N ILE A 33 4.53 -4.50 -15.84
CA ILE A 33 5.84 -4.45 -16.52
C ILE A 33 5.67 -5.02 -17.92
N ASN A 34 5.89 -4.20 -18.93
CA ASN A 34 5.85 -4.64 -20.31
C ASN A 34 7.19 -5.28 -20.66
N LEU A 35 7.14 -6.52 -21.13
CA LEU A 35 8.32 -7.28 -21.55
C LEU A 35 8.62 -7.03 -23.02
N THR A 36 9.90 -7.13 -23.39
CA THR A 36 10.31 -7.13 -24.79
C THR A 36 9.94 -8.44 -25.45
N ASP A 37 9.74 -8.42 -26.77
CA ASP A 37 9.45 -9.62 -27.55
C ASP A 37 10.57 -10.67 -27.40
N THR A 38 10.18 -11.94 -27.39
CA THR A 38 11.13 -13.03 -27.58
C THR A 38 11.53 -13.10 -29.06
N VAL A 39 12.82 -13.06 -29.32
CA VAL A 39 13.35 -13.15 -30.69
C VAL A 39 13.94 -14.55 -30.93
N THR A 40 13.33 -15.30 -31.86
CA THR A 40 13.86 -16.59 -32.34
C THR A 40 14.37 -16.43 -33.76
N VAL A 41 15.32 -17.27 -34.14
CA VAL A 41 15.85 -17.32 -35.54
C VAL A 41 15.48 -18.66 -36.15
N GLU A 42 14.58 -18.63 -37.14
CA GLU A 42 14.19 -19.81 -37.93
C GLU A 42 14.51 -19.58 -39.41
N ASN A 43 15.22 -20.49 -40.00
CA ASN A 43 15.64 -20.40 -41.42
C ASN A 43 16.32 -19.08 -41.80
N GLY A 44 17.14 -18.51 -40.86
CA GLY A 44 17.85 -17.25 -41.05
C GLY A 44 16.96 -16.00 -40.92
N LYS A 45 15.67 -16.14 -40.57
CA LYS A 45 14.76 -15.03 -40.33
C LYS A 45 14.52 -14.84 -38.83
N ARG A 46 14.52 -13.59 -38.37
CA ARG A 46 14.16 -13.24 -36.99
C ARG A 46 12.63 -13.21 -36.87
N ILE A 47 12.13 -13.99 -35.93
CA ILE A 47 10.68 -14.01 -35.56
C ILE A 47 10.56 -13.36 -34.19
N HIS A 48 9.71 -12.34 -34.09
CA HIS A 48 9.38 -11.62 -32.85
C HIS A 48 8.07 -12.17 -32.30
N THR A 49 8.11 -12.72 -31.10
CA THR A 49 6.93 -13.21 -30.40
C THR A 49 6.65 -12.27 -29.20
N PRO A 50 5.51 -11.57 -29.16
CA PRO A 50 5.15 -10.70 -28.05
C PRO A 50 5.04 -11.48 -26.74
N ASN A 51 5.60 -10.94 -25.67
CA ASN A 51 5.46 -11.47 -24.31
C ASN A 51 4.33 -10.77 -23.57
N ALA A 52 3.55 -11.54 -22.82
CA ALA A 52 2.54 -10.97 -21.93
C ALA A 52 3.20 -10.11 -20.82
N PRO A 53 2.57 -9.01 -20.40
CA PRO A 53 3.11 -8.19 -19.31
C PRO A 53 3.11 -8.97 -17.99
N VAL A 54 4.07 -8.63 -17.11
CA VAL A 54 4.19 -9.17 -15.76
C VAL A 54 3.58 -8.18 -14.77
N TYR A 55 2.81 -8.68 -13.81
CA TYR A 55 2.21 -7.90 -12.75
C TYR A 55 2.87 -8.24 -11.42
N VAL A 56 3.35 -7.23 -10.71
CA VAL A 56 3.94 -7.37 -9.38
C VAL A 56 3.37 -6.33 -8.44
N TYR A 57 3.41 -6.61 -7.14
CA TYR A 57 3.01 -5.60 -6.15
C TYR A 57 3.90 -4.36 -6.22
N ASP A 58 3.30 -3.19 -6.27
CA ASP A 58 4.03 -1.93 -6.30
C ASP A 58 4.45 -1.49 -4.90
N THR A 59 5.69 -1.78 -4.52
CA THR A 59 6.25 -1.41 -3.23
C THR A 59 6.62 0.07 -3.12
N SER A 60 6.56 0.84 -4.21
CA SER A 60 6.87 2.27 -4.19
C SER A 60 5.82 3.12 -3.48
N GLY A 61 4.63 2.57 -3.25
CA GLY A 61 3.54 3.25 -2.55
C GLY A 61 3.16 4.58 -3.22
N PRO A 62 2.96 5.66 -2.46
CA PRO A 62 2.54 6.96 -2.99
C PRO A 62 3.64 7.69 -3.77
N TYR A 63 4.91 7.29 -3.68
CA TYR A 63 6.02 8.01 -4.30
C TYR A 63 6.02 7.97 -5.84
N THR A 64 5.43 6.94 -6.43
CA THR A 64 5.27 6.82 -7.88
C THR A 64 3.83 6.95 -8.33
N ASP A 65 2.96 7.44 -7.45
CA ASP A 65 1.56 7.72 -7.77
C ASP A 65 1.43 9.15 -8.28
N PRO A 66 1.03 9.35 -9.53
CA PRO A 66 0.92 10.69 -10.10
C PRO A 66 -0.23 11.51 -9.52
N ASP A 67 -1.18 10.87 -8.85
CA ASP A 67 -2.37 11.51 -8.29
C ASP A 67 -2.22 11.80 -6.77
N ILE A 68 -1.10 11.36 -6.16
CA ILE A 68 -0.80 11.59 -4.74
C ILE A 68 0.35 12.59 -4.61
N THR A 69 0.10 13.66 -3.86
CA THR A 69 1.14 14.60 -3.43
C THR A 69 1.61 14.21 -2.04
N VAL A 70 2.88 13.83 -1.92
CA VAL A 70 3.51 13.53 -0.63
C VAL A 70 3.92 14.84 0.02
N ASP A 71 3.39 15.09 1.22
CA ASP A 71 3.71 16.24 2.06
C ASP A 71 4.59 15.76 3.22
N ILE A 72 5.81 16.30 3.32
CA ILE A 72 6.79 15.90 4.33
C ILE A 72 6.28 16.21 5.75
N ASP A 73 5.55 17.31 5.92
CA ASP A 73 5.04 17.71 7.23
C ASP A 73 3.83 16.88 7.68
N LYS A 74 3.04 16.39 6.74
CA LYS A 74 1.86 15.53 7.01
C LYS A 74 2.20 14.04 7.07
N GLY A 75 3.30 13.65 6.43
CA GLY A 75 3.71 12.26 6.29
C GLY A 75 2.89 11.48 5.26
N LEU A 76 3.05 10.16 5.26
CA LEU A 76 2.38 9.29 4.29
C LEU A 76 0.90 9.09 4.63
N PRO A 77 0.02 8.99 3.62
CA PRO A 77 -1.38 8.64 3.82
C PRO A 77 -1.53 7.31 4.54
N ARG A 78 -2.46 7.23 5.47
CA ARG A 78 -2.77 6.00 6.21
C ARG A 78 -3.72 5.12 5.40
N LEU A 79 -3.18 4.21 4.61
CA LEU A 79 -3.95 3.32 3.74
C LEU A 79 -5.11 2.60 4.47
N ARG A 80 -4.88 2.13 5.69
CA ARG A 80 -5.83 1.29 6.43
C ARG A 80 -6.78 2.06 7.35
N GLU A 81 -6.64 3.36 7.49
CA GLU A 81 -7.42 4.13 8.49
C GLU A 81 -8.92 4.05 8.22
N SER A 82 -9.33 4.21 6.96
CA SER A 82 -10.73 4.09 6.57
C SER A 82 -11.30 2.69 6.82
N TRP A 83 -10.51 1.63 6.58
CA TRP A 83 -10.95 0.25 6.81
C TRP A 83 -11.11 -0.06 8.29
N ILE A 84 -10.18 0.44 9.11
CA ILE A 84 -10.21 0.27 10.57
C ILE A 84 -11.41 1.00 11.16
N THR A 85 -11.65 2.25 10.76
CA THR A 85 -12.74 3.06 11.31
C THR A 85 -14.11 2.59 10.84
N ALA A 86 -14.23 2.09 9.60
CA ALA A 86 -15.48 1.57 9.05
C ALA A 86 -16.02 0.35 9.81
N ARG A 87 -15.15 -0.44 10.48
CA ARG A 87 -15.60 -1.56 11.30
C ARG A 87 -16.32 -1.12 12.59
N GLY A 88 -16.07 0.09 13.08
CA GLY A 88 -16.74 0.63 14.23
C GLY A 88 -16.34 0.02 15.59
N ASP A 89 -15.34 -0.84 15.62
CA ASP A 89 -14.86 -1.61 16.79
C ASP A 89 -13.66 -0.99 17.50
N VAL A 90 -13.21 0.16 17.01
CA VAL A 90 -12.10 0.93 17.59
C VAL A 90 -12.54 2.31 18.05
N GLU A 91 -11.78 2.86 18.96
CA GLU A 91 -11.85 4.26 19.40
C GLU A 91 -10.48 4.93 19.22
N ARG A 92 -10.47 6.16 18.75
CA ARG A 92 -9.25 6.96 18.68
C ARG A 92 -8.88 7.44 20.07
N GLN A 93 -7.62 7.30 20.43
CA GLN A 93 -7.14 7.77 21.73
C GLN A 93 -6.75 9.26 21.64
N ASP A 94 -6.89 9.97 22.73
CA ASP A 94 -6.57 11.40 22.83
C ASP A 94 -5.07 11.65 23.04
N ASP A 95 -4.32 10.60 23.40
CA ASP A 95 -2.88 10.68 23.67
C ASP A 95 -2.13 9.41 23.25
N ILE A 96 -0.80 9.51 23.25
CA ILE A 96 0.11 8.38 23.07
C ILE A 96 -0.03 7.43 24.26
N THR A 97 -0.36 6.18 24.01
CA THR A 97 -0.67 5.19 25.07
C THR A 97 0.57 4.49 25.64
N SER A 98 1.66 4.40 24.88
CA SER A 98 2.87 3.71 25.33
C SER A 98 3.71 4.59 26.25
N LYS A 99 4.28 3.98 27.32
CA LYS A 99 5.21 4.65 28.23
C LYS A 99 6.44 5.21 27.48
N TYR A 100 6.99 4.42 26.57
CA TYR A 100 8.10 4.82 25.72
C TYR A 100 7.75 6.03 24.83
N GLY A 101 6.61 6.00 24.17
CA GLY A 101 6.15 7.11 23.31
C GLY A 101 5.99 8.41 24.08
N ARG A 102 5.40 8.36 25.29
CA ARG A 102 5.28 9.53 26.17
C ARG A 102 6.64 10.07 26.59
N ALA A 103 7.53 9.21 27.07
CA ALA A 103 8.87 9.62 27.47
C ALA A 103 9.63 10.31 26.31
N ARG A 104 9.53 9.81 25.09
CA ARG A 104 10.15 10.45 23.91
C ARG A 104 9.47 11.76 23.52
N ARG A 105 8.16 11.87 23.67
CA ARG A 105 7.43 13.13 23.41
C ARG A 105 7.87 14.21 24.39
N ASP A 106 8.08 13.83 25.64
CA ASP A 106 8.37 14.77 26.73
C ASP A 106 9.87 15.10 26.86
N ASP A 107 10.73 14.50 26.02
CA ASP A 107 12.17 14.75 25.96
C ASP A 107 12.51 15.95 25.05
N PRO A 108 12.94 17.11 25.60
CA PRO A 108 13.25 18.28 24.80
C PRO A 108 14.44 18.11 23.85
N SER A 109 15.35 17.17 24.13
CA SER A 109 16.51 16.92 23.27
C SER A 109 16.14 16.40 21.89
N LEU A 110 14.93 15.83 21.76
CA LEU A 110 14.40 15.28 20.52
C LEU A 110 13.58 16.29 19.68
N ASP A 111 13.32 17.49 20.19
CA ASP A 111 12.49 18.48 19.49
C ASP A 111 12.97 18.81 18.06
N PRO A 112 14.30 18.95 17.80
CA PRO A 112 14.77 19.25 16.44
C PRO A 112 14.50 18.17 15.41
N ILE A 113 14.33 16.92 15.85
CA ILE A 113 14.14 15.74 14.97
C ILE A 113 12.75 15.13 15.11
N ARG A 114 11.87 15.74 15.90
CA ARG A 114 10.53 15.22 16.15
C ARG A 114 9.60 15.49 14.98
N PHE A 115 8.96 14.41 14.50
CA PHE A 115 7.89 14.56 13.53
C PHE A 115 6.62 15.12 14.20
N LYS A 116 6.18 16.29 13.73
CA LYS A 116 5.10 17.07 14.37
C LYS A 116 3.72 16.43 14.27
N ASN A 117 3.46 15.70 13.19
CA ASN A 117 2.17 15.11 12.89
C ASN A 117 2.11 13.60 13.18
N THR A 118 2.63 13.18 14.33
CA THR A 118 2.50 11.79 14.76
C THR A 118 1.01 11.47 15.00
N PRO A 119 0.44 10.55 14.24
CA PRO A 119 -0.97 10.25 14.35
C PRO A 119 -1.27 9.49 15.65
N LEU A 120 -2.36 9.85 16.31
CA LEU A 120 -2.80 9.21 17.55
C LEU A 120 -3.24 7.76 17.29
N PRO A 121 -3.01 6.85 18.26
CA PRO A 121 -3.33 5.44 18.11
C PRO A 121 -4.83 5.17 18.23
N TYR A 122 -5.25 4.04 17.66
CA TYR A 122 -6.55 3.45 17.88
C TYR A 122 -6.45 2.32 18.92
N LYS A 123 -7.49 2.15 19.72
CA LYS A 123 -7.64 1.06 20.70
C LYS A 123 -8.96 0.35 20.44
N ALA A 124 -9.00 -0.96 20.68
CA ALA A 124 -10.24 -1.71 20.66
C ALA A 124 -11.25 -1.15 21.69
N LYS A 125 -12.50 -1.05 21.32
CA LYS A 125 -13.58 -0.74 22.25
C LYS A 125 -13.70 -1.84 23.31
N PRO A 126 -14.22 -1.56 24.50
CA PRO A 126 -14.47 -2.58 25.52
C PRO A 126 -15.25 -3.77 24.96
N GLY A 127 -14.81 -4.98 25.27
CA GLY A 127 -15.45 -6.21 24.79
C GLY A 127 -15.12 -6.62 23.36
N HIS A 128 -14.34 -5.83 22.61
CA HIS A 128 -13.91 -6.14 21.23
C HIS A 128 -12.44 -6.58 21.17
N ALA A 129 -12.15 -7.49 20.25
CA ALA A 129 -10.79 -7.79 19.81
C ALA A 129 -10.66 -7.41 18.34
N ILE A 130 -9.49 -6.84 17.95
CA ILE A 130 -9.26 -6.25 16.63
C ILE A 130 -8.14 -6.96 15.85
N THR A 131 -7.88 -8.22 16.21
CA THR A 131 -6.89 -9.03 15.47
C THR A 131 -7.55 -9.71 14.28
N GLN A 132 -6.80 -9.87 13.18
CA GLN A 132 -7.32 -10.58 12.00
C GLN A 132 -7.73 -12.03 12.33
N MET A 133 -7.01 -12.68 13.27
CA MET A 133 -7.37 -14.01 13.78
C MET A 133 -8.75 -14.03 14.46
N TYR A 134 -9.08 -12.98 15.22
CA TYR A 134 -10.38 -12.87 15.88
C TYR A 134 -11.50 -12.82 14.85
N TYR A 135 -11.38 -11.98 13.83
CA TYR A 135 -12.36 -11.88 12.74
C TYR A 135 -12.49 -13.20 11.97
N ALA A 136 -11.36 -13.81 11.62
CA ALA A 136 -11.35 -15.09 10.90
C ALA A 136 -12.08 -16.20 11.67
N ARG A 137 -11.89 -16.30 12.99
CA ARG A 137 -12.59 -17.27 13.85
C ARG A 137 -14.09 -17.03 13.90
N GLN A 138 -14.55 -15.85 13.64
CA GLN A 138 -15.98 -15.49 13.56
C GLN A 138 -16.54 -15.57 12.12
N GLY A 139 -15.73 -16.00 11.15
CA GLY A 139 -16.15 -16.04 9.76
C GLY A 139 -16.26 -14.66 9.09
N ILE A 140 -15.68 -13.62 9.71
CA ILE A 140 -15.72 -12.25 9.19
C ILE A 140 -14.51 -12.03 8.28
N VAL A 141 -14.76 -11.72 7.03
CA VAL A 141 -13.72 -11.25 6.09
C VAL A 141 -13.54 -9.75 6.28
N THR A 142 -12.30 -9.30 6.37
CA THR A 142 -11.94 -7.88 6.52
C THR A 142 -11.35 -7.32 5.23
N ALA A 143 -11.33 -6.00 5.09
CA ALA A 143 -10.69 -5.33 3.95
C ALA A 143 -9.19 -5.68 3.85
N GLU A 144 -8.52 -5.86 4.99
CA GLU A 144 -7.12 -6.29 5.02
C GLU A 144 -6.94 -7.72 4.50
N MET A 145 -7.87 -8.64 4.80
CA MET A 145 -7.83 -10.01 4.25
C MET A 145 -8.01 -10.00 2.74
N GLU A 146 -8.97 -9.23 2.23
CA GLU A 146 -9.14 -9.07 0.79
C GLU A 146 -7.91 -8.45 0.13
N TYR A 147 -7.34 -7.40 0.74
CA TYR A 147 -6.13 -6.75 0.25
C TYR A 147 -4.98 -7.75 0.08
N VAL A 148 -4.72 -8.56 1.11
CA VAL A 148 -3.69 -9.60 1.07
C VAL A 148 -4.01 -10.67 0.02
N CYS A 149 -5.27 -11.09 -0.08
CA CYS A 149 -5.71 -12.03 -1.11
C CYS A 149 -5.40 -11.52 -2.52
N LEU A 150 -5.71 -10.25 -2.81
CA LEU A 150 -5.42 -9.63 -4.11
C LEU A 150 -3.92 -9.53 -4.41
N LEU A 151 -3.08 -9.34 -3.37
CA LEU A 151 -1.62 -9.35 -3.53
C LEU A 151 -1.08 -10.70 -4.01
N TYR A 152 -1.62 -11.81 -3.48
CA TYR A 152 -1.14 -13.16 -3.78
C TYR A 152 -1.83 -13.81 -4.97
N THR A 153 -3.03 -13.40 -5.32
CA THR A 153 -3.80 -13.97 -6.44
C THR A 153 -3.61 -13.23 -7.75
N SER A 154 -2.96 -12.06 -7.74
CA SER A 154 -2.44 -11.47 -8.97
C SER A 154 -1.45 -12.47 -9.60
N PRO A 155 -1.53 -12.72 -10.92
CA PRO A 155 -0.67 -13.69 -11.58
C PRO A 155 0.79 -13.28 -11.38
N SER A 156 1.41 -13.84 -10.33
CA SER A 156 2.85 -13.84 -10.20
C SER A 156 3.38 -14.81 -11.25
N PRO A 157 4.36 -14.45 -12.06
CA PRO A 157 4.99 -15.42 -12.95
C PRO A 157 5.56 -16.56 -12.10
N ARG A 158 5.12 -17.76 -12.38
CA ARG A 158 5.74 -18.97 -11.86
C ARG A 158 6.98 -19.30 -12.68
#